data_087379511082dc6c49cab6346d2a698e
#
_entry.id   087379511082dc6c49cab6346d2a698e
#
_cell.length_a   1.000
_cell.length_b   1.000
_cell.length_c   1.000
_cell.angle_alpha   90.00
_cell.angle_beta   90.00
_cell.angle_gamma   90.00
#
_symmetry.space_group_name_H-M   'P 1'
#
loop_
_entity.id
_entity.type
_entity.pdbx_description
1 polymer ?
#
loop_
_entity_poly.entity_id
_entity_poly.type
_entity_poly.pdbx_seq_one_letter_code
_entity_poly.pdbx_strand_id
1 'polypeptide(L)'
;KDILYPCFLYGAKQIIQKKKKKVQVLRVENSVREIQKAFDFFIIEEYIDETLDNILEWAIEKEEYEICIDVENLRKLNQKNNKF
;
A
#
# COMPACT_ATOMS: atom_id res chain seq x y z
N LYS A 1 -12.03 7.67 -7.57
CA LYS A 1 -11.25 8.49 -6.95
C LYS A 1 -10.24 7.96 -6.03
N ASP A 2 -10.58 7.30 -4.95
CA ASP A 2 -9.60 6.84 -3.98
C ASP A 2 -9.13 5.45 -4.32
N ILE A 3 -8.63 5.28 -5.54
CA ILE A 3 -8.10 3.98 -5.94
C ILE A 3 -6.67 3.80 -5.48
N LEU A 4 -6.02 4.87 -5.04
CA LEU A 4 -4.62 4.82 -4.67
C LEU A 4 -4.39 3.95 -3.44
N TYR A 5 -5.18 4.16 -2.39
CA TYR A 5 -5.00 3.41 -1.15
C TYR A 5 -5.40 1.95 -1.26
N PRO A 6 -6.48 1.61 -1.99
CA PRO A 6 -6.73 0.18 -2.24
C PRO A 6 -5.58 -0.49 -2.99
N CYS A 7 -4.94 0.21 -3.93
CA CYS A 7 -3.77 -0.34 -4.61
C CYS A 7 -2.61 -0.52 -3.64
N PHE A 8 -2.41 0.44 -2.74
CA PHE A 8 -1.38 0.32 -1.73
C PHE A 8 -1.64 -0.88 -0.82
N LEU A 9 -2.89 -1.10 -0.46
CA LEU A 9 -3.25 -2.25 0.37
C LEU A 9 -2.91 -3.55 -0.34
N TYR A 10 -3.22 -3.63 -1.62
CA TYR A 10 -2.88 -4.81 -2.41
C TYR A 10 -1.37 -5.04 -2.40
N GLY A 11 -0.61 -3.97 -2.62
CA GLY A 11 0.85 -4.09 -2.61
C GLY A 11 1.39 -4.51 -1.27
N ALA A 12 0.83 -3.96 -0.20
CA ALA A 12 1.25 -4.33 1.15
C ALA A 12 0.99 -5.80 1.41
N LYS A 13 -0.16 -6.32 0.96
CA LYS A 13 -0.46 -7.73 1.09
C LYS A 13 0.58 -8.58 0.37
N GLN A 14 0.96 -8.18 -0.84
CA GLN A 14 1.95 -8.92 -1.60
C GLN A 14 3.30 -8.95 -0.87
N ILE A 15 3.70 -7.83 -0.32
CA ILE A 15 4.98 -7.75 0.36
C ILE A 15 4.98 -8.61 1.62
N ILE A 16 3.94 -8.51 2.42
CA ILE A 16 3.91 -9.19 3.70
C ILE A 16 3.60 -10.68 3.55
N GLN A 17 2.59 -10.99 2.77
CA GLN A 17 2.15 -12.38 2.64
C GLN A 17 3.07 -13.20 1.75
N LYS A 18 3.60 -12.59 0.69
CA LYS A 18 4.46 -13.28 -0.25
C LYS A 18 5.92 -12.93 -0.06
N LYS A 19 6.21 -12.12 0.94
CA LYS A 19 7.59 -11.78 1.34
C LYS A 19 8.36 -11.17 0.20
N LYS A 20 7.70 -10.34 -0.58
CA LYS A 20 8.36 -9.59 -1.63
C LYS A 20 8.98 -8.33 -1.04
N LYS A 21 10.01 -7.84 -1.68
CA LYS A 21 10.70 -6.64 -1.20
C LYS A 21 10.16 -5.38 -1.84
N LYS A 22 9.58 -5.48 -3.02
CA LYS A 22 9.12 -4.33 -3.77
C LYS A 22 8.01 -4.77 -4.71
N VAL A 23 6.93 -4.02 -4.74
CA VAL A 23 5.80 -4.32 -5.60
C VAL A 23 5.33 -3.04 -6.27
N GLN A 24 5.21 -3.07 -7.58
CA GLN A 24 4.61 -1.97 -8.30
C GLN A 24 3.10 -2.10 -8.21
N VAL A 25 2.45 -1.07 -7.66
CA VAL A 25 1.03 -1.14 -7.38
C VAL A 25 0.20 -0.28 -8.32
N LEU A 26 0.81 0.74 -8.91
CA LEU A 26 0.05 1.68 -9.71
C LEU A 26 0.96 2.42 -10.66
N ARG A 27 0.49 2.62 -11.86
CA ARG A 27 1.18 3.47 -12.81
C ARG A 27 0.22 4.57 -13.23
N VAL A 28 0.63 5.80 -13.00
CA VAL A 28 -0.16 6.96 -13.39
C VAL A 28 0.49 7.59 -14.59
N GLU A 29 -0.27 7.72 -15.65
CA GLU A 29 0.20 8.40 -16.85
C GLU A 29 -0.53 9.71 -16.98
N ASN A 30 0.23 10.77 -17.08
CA ASN A 30 -0.30 12.10 -17.21
C ASN A 30 0.11 12.66 -18.56
N SER A 31 -0.87 13.08 -19.33
CA SER A 31 -0.63 13.66 -20.62
C SER A 31 -1.25 15.05 -20.64
N VAL A 32 -0.39 16.07 -20.65
CA VAL A 32 -0.86 17.44 -20.69
C VAL A 32 -0.19 18.09 -21.87
N ARG A 33 -0.98 18.28 -22.91
CA ARG A 33 -0.49 18.88 -24.14
C ARG A 33 0.66 18.06 -24.71
N GLU A 34 1.85 18.63 -24.70
CA GLU A 34 3.01 17.98 -25.30
C GLU A 34 3.85 17.23 -24.30
N ILE A 35 3.46 17.29 -23.02
CA ILE A 35 4.24 16.66 -21.98
C ILE A 35 3.51 15.41 -21.51
N GLN A 36 4.19 14.29 -21.65
CA GLN A 36 3.69 13.02 -21.14
C GLN A 36 4.60 12.60 -20.01
N LYS A 37 3.99 12.36 -18.85
CA LYS A 37 4.73 11.87 -17.71
C LYS A 37 4.05 10.63 -17.18
N ALA A 38 4.86 9.65 -16.84
CA ALA A 38 4.37 8.43 -16.22
C ALA A 38 5.04 8.29 -14.88
N PHE A 39 4.23 8.02 -13.86
CA PHE A 39 4.74 7.82 -12.51
C PHE A 39 4.38 6.40 -12.07
N ASP A 40 5.37 5.67 -11.61
CA ASP A 40 5.16 4.35 -11.07
C ASP A 40 5.21 4.44 -9.55
N PHE A 41 4.18 3.89 -8.92
CA PHE A 41 4.13 3.84 -7.46
C PHE A 41 4.48 2.44 -7.00
N PHE A 42 5.39 2.37 -6.06
CA PHE A 42 5.87 1.11 -5.52
C PHE A 42 5.63 1.06 -4.03
N ILE A 43 5.37 -0.14 -3.53
CA ILE A 43 5.42 -0.41 -2.10
C ILE A 43 6.72 -1.14 -1.85
N ILE A 44 7.48 -0.66 -0.88
CA ILE A 44 8.81 -1.20 -0.58
C ILE A 44 8.78 -1.75 0.84
N GLU A 45 9.34 -2.93 1.01
CA GLU A 45 9.32 -3.61 2.31
C GLU A 45 9.90 -2.75 3.42
N GLU A 46 10.91 -1.98 3.10
CA GLU A 46 11.59 -1.14 4.08
C GLU A 46 10.66 -0.11 4.70
N TYR A 47 9.65 0.32 3.96
CA TYR A 47 8.72 1.35 4.41
C TYR A 47 7.31 0.82 4.60
N ILE A 48 7.19 -0.48 4.82
CA ILE A 48 5.86 -1.08 4.86
C ILE A 48 5.05 -0.58 6.06
N ASP A 49 5.71 -0.33 7.19
CA ASP A 49 4.99 0.15 8.38
C ASP A 49 4.38 1.51 8.14
N GLU A 50 5.13 2.42 7.51
CA GLU A 50 4.60 3.73 7.18
C GLU A 50 3.45 3.62 6.19
N THR A 51 3.59 2.72 5.22
CA THR A 51 2.54 2.52 4.24
C THR A 51 1.26 2.04 4.92
N LEU A 52 1.39 1.09 5.84
CA LEU A 52 0.22 0.60 6.56
C LEU A 52 -0.42 1.69 7.42
N ASP A 53 0.41 2.53 8.06
CA ASP A 53 -0.13 3.66 8.82
C ASP A 53 -0.94 4.60 7.95
N ASN A 54 -0.43 4.91 6.77
CA ASN A 54 -1.13 5.82 5.86
C ASN A 54 -2.44 5.22 5.38
N ILE A 55 -2.44 3.93 5.07
CA ILE A 55 -3.67 3.27 4.65
C ILE A 55 -4.67 3.28 5.80
N LEU A 56 -4.20 3.04 7.01
CA LEU A 56 -5.09 2.99 8.18
C LEU A 56 -5.73 4.35 8.43
N GLU A 57 -4.95 5.43 8.35
CA GLU A 57 -5.50 6.76 8.53
C GLU A 57 -6.57 7.07 7.50
N TRP A 58 -6.29 6.74 6.24
CA TRP A 58 -7.25 6.94 5.19
C TRP A 58 -8.52 6.13 5.44
N ALA A 59 -8.37 4.87 5.85
CA ALA A 59 -9.51 4.00 6.07
C ALA A 59 -10.38 4.49 7.23
N ILE A 60 -9.74 4.99 8.29
CA ILE A 60 -10.49 5.54 9.42
C ILE A 60 -11.26 6.77 8.97
N GLU A 61 -10.62 7.64 8.23
CA GLU A 61 -11.24 8.87 7.75
C GLU A 61 -12.43 8.58 6.86
N LYS A 62 -12.35 7.54 6.05
CA LYS A 62 -13.42 7.16 5.14
C LYS A 62 -14.36 6.14 5.74
N GLU A 63 -14.14 5.75 6.98
CA GLU A 63 -14.97 4.78 7.68
C GLU A 63 -15.00 3.43 6.98
N GLU A 64 -13.89 3.08 6.36
CA GLU A 64 -13.73 1.77 5.72
C GLU A 64 -13.16 0.79 6.75
N TYR A 65 -14.02 0.33 7.64
CA TYR A 65 -13.56 -0.44 8.79
C TYR A 65 -13.03 -1.81 8.41
N GLU A 66 -13.52 -2.38 7.32
CA GLU A 66 -12.98 -3.65 6.86
C GLU A 66 -11.52 -3.52 6.47
N ILE A 67 -11.17 -2.39 5.86
CA ILE A 67 -9.79 -2.14 5.50
C ILE A 67 -8.94 -1.94 6.76
N CYS A 68 -9.51 -1.30 7.77
CA CYS A 68 -8.81 -1.15 9.04
C CYS A 68 -8.45 -2.51 9.63
N ILE A 69 -9.37 -3.45 9.58
CA ILE A 69 -9.13 -4.79 10.09
C ILE A 69 -8.04 -5.47 9.27
N ASP A 70 -8.10 -5.33 7.95
CA ASP A 70 -7.08 -5.91 7.09
C ASP A 70 -5.69 -5.36 7.42
N VAL A 71 -5.60 -4.04 7.62
CA VAL A 71 -4.33 -3.41 7.95
C VAL A 71 -3.79 -3.92 9.27
N GLU A 72 -4.66 -4.04 10.26
CA GLU A 72 -4.23 -4.56 11.57
C GLU A 72 -3.73 -5.98 11.45
N ASN A 73 -4.42 -6.81 10.68
CA ASN A 73 -3.99 -8.17 10.47
C ASN A 73 -2.65 -8.24 9.76
N LEU A 74 -2.46 -7.39 8.75
CA LEU A 74 -1.19 -7.35 8.04
C LEU A 74 -0.06 -6.90 8.95
N ARG A 75 -0.33 -5.93 9.81
CA ARG A 75 0.68 -5.44 10.73
C ARG A 75 1.12 -6.55 11.69
N LYS A 76 0.15 -7.32 12.19
CA LYS A 76 0.48 -8.43 13.07
C LYS A 76 1.31 -9.48 12.35
N LEU A 77 0.94 -9.77 11.10
CA LEU A 77 1.66 -10.75 10.31
C LEU A 77 3.08 -10.26 10.02
N ASN A 78 3.23 -8.98 9.75
CA ASN A 78 4.54 -8.41 9.49
C ASN A 78 5.44 -8.50 10.72
N GLN A 79 4.89 -8.21 11.87
CA GLN A 79 5.66 -8.33 13.12
C GLN A 79 6.09 -9.77 13.35
N LYS A 80 5.21 -10.70 13.06
CA LYS A 80 5.52 -12.12 13.23
C LYS A 80 6.64 -12.54 12.28
N ASN A 81 6.60 -12.03 11.05
CA ASN A 81 7.60 -12.38 10.06
C ASN A 81 8.98 -11.84 10.44
N ASN A 82 9.01 -10.73 11.16
CA ASN A 82 10.26 -10.07 11.53
C ASN A 82 10.75 -10.49 12.90
N LYS A 83 10.11 -11.46 13.50
CA LYS A 83 10.49 -11.90 14.84
C LYS A 83 11.48 -13.04 14.73
N PHE A 84 12.52 -12.94 15.52
CA PHE A 84 13.58 -13.94 15.54
C PHE A 84 13.55 -14.73 16.82
#